data_ca9c9fb74ca035232a8bbd5074dd29bf
#
_entry.id   ca9c9fb74ca035232a8bbd5074dd29bf
#
_cell.length_a   1.000
_cell.length_b   1.000
_cell.length_c   1.000
_cell.angle_alpha   90.00
_cell.angle_beta   90.00
_cell.angle_gamma   90.00
#
_symmetry.space_group_name_H-M   'P 1'
#
loop_
_entity.id
_entity.type
_entity.pdbx_description
1 polymer ?
#
loop_
_entity_poly.entity_id
_entity_poly.type
_entity_poly.pdbx_seq_one_letter_code
_entity_poly.pdbx_strand_id
1 'polypeptide(L)'
;VQRPVETFTTEQVELLAPHFTNLDQPVFALVNLPETVKGALFARYSRYSGTLRQLYLDEFADSAPTSGGDFEGDEGKRAAELYDRIFLGYGDDSVAQLGGMHIAIEWVSNILTKVIQRPRLAAYLEQSTRYLSWDGEIPGGGYRYHREAALDTDYQASMDRIFEIYSAALPAVTEWASSAYPRGDEPEGAHARAVRAKALDLLRGLLPAASLSHMGMYASGQTY
;
A
#
# COMPACT_ATOMS: atom_id res chain seq x y z
N VAL A 1 -37.74 -7.73 -10.62
CA VAL A 1 -38.10 -6.51 -9.87
C VAL A 1 -37.66 -5.33 -10.72
N GLN A 2 -38.64 -4.51 -11.17
CA GLN A 2 -38.34 -3.26 -11.86
C GLN A 2 -37.72 -2.30 -10.82
N ARG A 3 -36.51 -1.86 -11.07
CA ARG A 3 -35.81 -0.83 -10.28
C ARG A 3 -35.98 0.52 -10.97
N PRO A 4 -36.01 1.63 -10.21
CA PRO A 4 -35.85 2.95 -10.80
C PRO A 4 -34.52 3.05 -11.55
N VAL A 5 -34.55 3.59 -12.77
CA VAL A 5 -33.34 3.92 -13.54
C VAL A 5 -33.25 5.44 -13.53
N GLU A 6 -32.09 5.95 -13.10
CA GLU A 6 -31.80 7.37 -13.13
C GLU A 6 -31.54 7.83 -14.56
N THR A 7 -31.98 9.01 -14.87
CA THR A 7 -31.68 9.68 -16.14
C THR A 7 -30.97 10.99 -15.86
N PHE A 8 -29.91 11.25 -16.59
CA PHE A 8 -29.06 12.44 -16.42
C PHE A 8 -29.04 13.27 -17.70
N THR A 9 -28.93 14.58 -17.58
CA THR A 9 -28.66 15.46 -18.72
C THR A 9 -27.25 15.23 -19.27
N THR A 10 -26.97 15.73 -20.45
CA THR A 10 -25.63 15.63 -21.07
C THR A 10 -24.56 16.24 -20.15
N GLU A 11 -24.82 17.42 -19.59
CA GLU A 11 -23.92 18.08 -18.65
C GLU A 11 -23.68 17.26 -17.37
N GLN A 12 -24.73 16.65 -16.83
CA GLN A 12 -24.63 15.78 -15.67
C GLN A 12 -23.81 14.51 -15.97
N VAL A 13 -23.97 13.93 -17.15
CA VAL A 13 -23.16 12.79 -17.60
C VAL A 13 -21.68 13.18 -17.70
N GLU A 14 -21.36 14.35 -18.23
CA GLU A 14 -19.97 14.84 -18.30
C GLU A 14 -19.33 14.98 -16.91
N LEU A 15 -20.09 15.42 -15.91
CA LEU A 15 -19.64 15.53 -14.53
C LEU A 15 -19.48 14.16 -13.82
N LEU A 16 -20.35 13.22 -14.11
CA LEU A 16 -20.40 11.92 -13.42
C LEU A 16 -19.44 10.88 -14.04
N ALA A 17 -19.34 10.84 -15.37
CA ALA A 17 -18.63 9.77 -16.08
C ALA A 17 -17.16 9.61 -15.69
N PRO A 18 -16.40 10.67 -15.33
CA PRO A 18 -15.04 10.52 -14.85
C PRO A 18 -14.93 9.79 -13.49
N HIS A 19 -15.99 9.79 -12.68
CA HIS A 19 -15.93 9.39 -11.28
C HIS A 19 -16.76 8.14 -10.95
N PHE A 20 -17.62 7.67 -11.86
CA PHE A 20 -18.48 6.51 -11.68
C PHE A 20 -18.23 5.51 -12.80
N THR A 21 -18.02 4.25 -12.46
CA THR A 21 -17.74 3.20 -13.47
C THR A 21 -18.90 2.89 -14.40
N ASN A 22 -20.11 3.28 -14.04
CA ASN A 22 -21.31 3.29 -14.88
C ASN A 22 -22.36 4.25 -14.31
N LEU A 23 -23.37 4.61 -15.10
CA LEU A 23 -24.43 5.53 -14.70
C LEU A 23 -25.84 4.90 -14.72
N ASP A 24 -25.94 3.65 -15.13
CA ASP A 24 -27.22 2.95 -15.37
C ASP A 24 -27.40 1.69 -14.50
N GLN A 25 -26.33 1.19 -13.88
CA GLN A 25 -26.38 -0.01 -13.05
C GLN A 25 -26.43 0.35 -11.55
N PRO A 26 -27.06 -0.49 -10.70
CA PRO A 26 -27.17 -0.23 -9.26
C PRO A 26 -25.87 -0.52 -8.49
N VAL A 27 -24.91 -1.20 -9.11
CA VAL A 27 -23.59 -1.50 -8.54
C VAL A 27 -22.53 -0.81 -9.40
N PHE A 28 -21.75 0.04 -8.78
CA PHE A 28 -20.70 0.81 -9.42
C PHE A 28 -19.59 1.13 -8.43
N ALA A 29 -18.42 1.45 -8.93
CA ALA A 29 -17.29 1.92 -8.14
C ALA A 29 -17.09 3.42 -8.35
N LEU A 30 -16.57 4.08 -7.32
CA LEU A 30 -16.03 5.43 -7.40
C LEU A 30 -14.57 5.36 -7.84
N VAL A 31 -14.23 6.14 -8.86
CA VAL A 31 -12.88 6.22 -9.45
C VAL A 31 -12.46 7.68 -9.55
N ASN A 32 -11.16 7.92 -9.66
CA ASN A 32 -10.59 9.26 -9.88
C ASN A 32 -11.04 10.32 -8.87
N LEU A 33 -11.32 9.90 -7.63
CA LEU A 33 -11.60 10.79 -6.51
C LEU A 33 -10.59 10.53 -5.39
N PRO A 34 -10.12 11.58 -4.69
CA PRO A 34 -9.35 11.41 -3.47
C PRO A 34 -10.08 10.60 -2.41
N GLU A 35 -9.36 9.86 -1.59
CA GLU A 35 -9.96 9.03 -0.53
C GLU A 35 -10.75 9.87 0.49
N THR A 36 -10.29 11.09 0.77
CA THR A 36 -11.02 12.06 1.61
C THR A 36 -12.38 12.42 1.03
N VAL A 37 -12.48 12.64 -0.29
CA VAL A 37 -13.73 12.94 -0.97
C VAL A 37 -14.66 11.72 -0.98
N LYS A 38 -14.13 10.52 -1.23
CA LYS A 38 -14.91 9.29 -1.15
C LYS A 38 -15.49 9.07 0.25
N GLY A 39 -14.66 9.25 1.29
CA GLY A 39 -15.10 9.15 2.68
C GLY A 39 -16.19 10.16 3.03
N ALA A 40 -16.01 11.42 2.65
CA ALA A 40 -16.98 12.49 2.84
C ALA A 40 -18.31 12.22 2.11
N LEU A 41 -18.22 11.75 0.86
CA LEU A 41 -19.38 11.43 0.05
C LEU A 41 -20.22 10.31 0.67
N PHE A 42 -19.61 9.21 1.13
CA PHE A 42 -20.31 8.13 1.79
C PHE A 42 -20.87 8.53 3.18
N ALA A 43 -20.13 9.33 3.93
CA ALA A 43 -20.61 9.86 5.19
C ALA A 43 -21.90 10.69 5.00
N ARG A 44 -21.92 11.55 3.99
CA ARG A 44 -23.07 12.37 3.65
C ARG A 44 -24.21 11.52 3.07
N TYR A 45 -23.87 10.52 2.23
CA TYR A 45 -24.84 9.60 1.63
C TYR A 45 -25.67 8.84 2.65
N SER A 46 -25.11 8.48 3.78
CA SER A 46 -25.85 7.81 4.87
C SER A 46 -27.03 8.61 5.41
N ARG A 47 -27.11 9.91 5.10
CA ARG A 47 -28.13 10.86 5.58
C ARG A 47 -28.83 11.60 4.43
N TYR A 48 -28.61 11.16 3.20
CA TYR A 48 -29.20 11.75 1.99
C TYR A 48 -30.29 10.85 1.44
N SER A 49 -31.41 11.40 1.02
CA SER A 49 -32.57 10.64 0.57
C SER A 49 -32.51 10.17 -0.90
N GLY A 50 -31.60 10.74 -1.69
CA GLY A 50 -31.39 10.39 -3.10
C GLY A 50 -30.33 9.31 -3.30
N THR A 51 -29.88 9.14 -4.53
CA THR A 51 -28.80 8.24 -4.89
C THR A 51 -27.43 8.90 -4.68
N LEU A 52 -26.36 8.10 -4.72
CA LEU A 52 -24.99 8.61 -4.57
C LEU A 52 -24.59 9.54 -5.74
N ARG A 53 -25.09 9.26 -6.95
CA ARG A 53 -24.85 10.10 -8.13
C ARG A 53 -25.53 11.45 -8.00
N GLN A 54 -26.77 11.45 -7.52
CA GLN A 54 -27.52 12.69 -7.28
C GLN A 54 -26.84 13.52 -6.19
N LEU A 55 -26.43 12.88 -5.09
CA LEU A 55 -25.68 13.56 -4.03
C LEU A 55 -24.38 14.19 -4.55
N TYR A 56 -23.66 13.46 -5.41
CA TYR A 56 -22.43 13.99 -6.01
C TYR A 56 -22.71 15.26 -6.82
N LEU A 57 -23.75 15.25 -7.65
CA LEU A 57 -24.16 16.42 -8.44
C LEU A 57 -24.59 17.60 -7.55
N ASP A 58 -25.33 17.31 -6.48
CA ASP A 58 -25.94 18.35 -5.65
C ASP A 58 -24.93 19.05 -4.71
N GLU A 59 -23.92 18.32 -4.22
CA GLU A 59 -23.08 18.82 -3.14
C GLU A 59 -21.56 18.74 -3.42
N PHE A 60 -21.11 17.97 -4.41
CA PHE A 60 -19.70 17.67 -4.62
C PHE A 60 -19.15 18.06 -5.99
N ALA A 61 -19.98 18.11 -7.02
CA ALA A 61 -19.51 18.33 -8.40
C ALA A 61 -18.73 19.63 -8.59
N ASP A 62 -19.14 20.71 -7.93
CA ASP A 62 -18.49 22.01 -7.96
C ASP A 62 -17.22 22.11 -7.10
N SER A 63 -17.01 21.14 -6.23
CA SER A 63 -15.96 21.15 -5.19
C SER A 63 -14.99 19.98 -5.32
N ALA A 64 -15.29 19.00 -6.18
CA ALA A 64 -14.45 17.84 -6.36
C ALA A 64 -13.22 18.17 -7.22
N PRO A 65 -12.01 17.80 -6.77
CA PRO A 65 -10.83 17.98 -7.58
C PRO A 65 -10.93 17.17 -8.86
N THR A 66 -10.77 17.85 -10.00
CA THR A 66 -10.65 17.20 -11.30
C THR A 66 -9.29 16.53 -11.40
N SER A 67 -9.28 15.20 -11.26
CA SER A 67 -8.19 14.25 -11.55
C SER A 67 -6.78 14.61 -11.07
N GLY A 68 -6.25 13.85 -10.14
CA GLY A 68 -4.79 13.65 -9.93
C GLY A 68 -3.97 14.87 -9.55
N GLY A 69 -4.60 15.98 -9.22
CA GLY A 69 -3.97 17.24 -8.91
C GLY A 69 -3.39 17.31 -7.50
N ASP A 70 -2.42 18.18 -7.37
CA ASP A 70 -1.63 18.44 -6.18
C ASP A 70 -2.47 18.55 -4.91
N PHE A 71 -2.14 17.71 -3.92
CA PHE A 71 -2.68 17.81 -2.56
C PHE A 71 -2.39 19.15 -1.87
N GLU A 72 -1.55 19.98 -2.46
CA GLU A 72 -1.17 21.31 -1.98
C GLU A 72 -2.01 22.45 -2.58
N GLY A 73 -2.85 22.19 -3.58
CA GLY A 73 -3.73 23.18 -4.20
C GLY A 73 -4.98 23.51 -3.37
N ASP A 74 -5.72 24.54 -3.76
CA ASP A 74 -6.98 24.96 -3.13
C ASP A 74 -8.04 23.85 -3.13
N GLU A 75 -7.99 22.93 -4.09
CA GLU A 75 -8.88 21.79 -4.20
C GLU A 75 -8.62 20.74 -3.09
N GLY A 76 -7.35 20.47 -2.79
CA GLY A 76 -6.97 19.59 -1.67
C GLY A 76 -7.40 20.16 -0.31
N LYS A 77 -7.29 21.48 -0.13
CA LYS A 77 -7.75 22.18 1.08
C LYS A 77 -9.28 22.08 1.24
N ARG A 78 -10.03 22.31 0.17
CA ARG A 78 -11.50 22.18 0.19
C ARG A 78 -11.96 20.75 0.49
N ALA A 79 -11.29 19.73 -0.07
CA ALA A 79 -11.58 18.34 0.26
C ALA A 79 -11.26 18.01 1.73
N ALA A 80 -10.14 18.52 2.26
CA ALA A 80 -9.77 18.38 3.66
C ALA A 80 -10.76 19.11 4.58
N GLU A 81 -11.11 20.35 4.27
CA GLU A 81 -12.10 21.13 5.03
C GLU A 81 -13.48 20.46 5.02
N LEU A 82 -13.88 19.87 3.88
CA LEU A 82 -15.13 19.13 3.77
C LEU A 82 -15.07 17.87 4.64
N TYR A 83 -13.96 17.14 4.60
CA TYR A 83 -13.75 15.95 5.42
C TYR A 83 -13.73 16.28 6.91
N ASP A 84 -12.99 17.30 7.31
CA ASP A 84 -12.93 17.78 8.69
C ASP A 84 -14.31 18.21 9.19
N ARG A 85 -15.05 18.97 8.39
CA ARG A 85 -16.42 19.40 8.74
C ARG A 85 -17.36 18.21 8.93
N ILE A 86 -17.25 17.20 8.06
CA ILE A 86 -18.11 16.01 8.14
C ILE A 86 -17.65 15.11 9.28
N PHE A 87 -16.35 14.91 9.44
CA PHE A 87 -15.76 14.07 10.48
C PHE A 87 -15.98 14.68 11.88
N LEU A 88 -15.60 15.94 12.06
CA LEU A 88 -15.75 16.66 13.34
C LEU A 88 -17.22 17.01 13.64
N GLY A 89 -18.01 17.31 12.62
CA GLY A 89 -19.41 17.69 12.79
C GLY A 89 -20.35 16.53 13.15
N TYR A 90 -19.98 15.30 12.82
CA TYR A 90 -20.81 14.13 13.13
C TYR A 90 -20.26 13.28 14.28
N GLY A 91 -18.98 13.46 14.66
CA GLY A 91 -18.35 12.82 15.83
C GLY A 91 -18.40 11.29 15.82
N ASP A 92 -18.49 10.67 14.64
CA ASP A 92 -18.69 9.23 14.48
C ASP A 92 -17.49 8.60 13.76
N ASP A 93 -16.71 7.81 14.47
CA ASP A 93 -15.57 7.06 13.93
C ASP A 93 -15.96 6.17 12.74
N SER A 94 -17.24 5.79 12.63
CA SER A 94 -17.73 4.96 11.51
C SER A 94 -17.56 5.65 10.15
N VAL A 95 -17.54 6.98 10.12
CA VAL A 95 -17.30 7.78 8.91
C VAL A 95 -15.88 7.54 8.37
N ALA A 96 -14.91 7.37 9.25
CA ALA A 96 -13.51 7.13 8.89
C ALA A 96 -13.26 5.74 8.26
N GLN A 97 -14.23 4.82 8.33
CA GLN A 97 -14.09 3.47 7.76
C GLN A 97 -14.03 3.46 6.24
N LEU A 98 -14.68 4.43 5.57
CA LEU A 98 -14.79 4.46 4.11
C LEU A 98 -13.73 5.36 3.45
N GLY A 99 -12.92 6.04 4.24
CA GLY A 99 -11.69 6.69 3.78
C GLY A 99 -10.49 5.82 4.13
N GLY A 100 -9.55 5.65 3.21
CA GLY A 100 -8.35 4.86 3.43
C GLY A 100 -7.11 5.53 2.90
N MET A 101 -5.95 5.03 3.32
CA MET A 101 -4.66 5.57 2.92
C MET A 101 -3.65 4.45 2.71
N HIS A 102 -2.78 4.62 1.69
CA HIS A 102 -1.59 3.81 1.51
C HIS A 102 -0.40 4.51 2.17
N ILE A 103 0.29 3.80 3.04
CA ILE A 103 1.49 4.29 3.71
C ILE A 103 2.67 3.39 3.34
N ALA A 104 3.77 3.98 2.91
CA ALA A 104 5.05 3.30 2.81
C ALA A 104 5.81 3.48 4.14
N ILE A 105 6.33 2.39 4.67
CA ILE A 105 7.14 2.36 5.89
C ILE A 105 8.49 1.77 5.51
N GLU A 106 9.52 2.59 5.55
CA GLU A 106 10.82 2.23 5.01
C GLU A 106 11.90 2.18 6.11
N TRP A 107 12.92 1.38 5.85
CA TRP A 107 14.10 1.24 6.72
C TRP A 107 13.76 0.81 8.15
N VAL A 108 12.76 -0.05 8.29
CA VAL A 108 12.35 -0.59 9.59
C VAL A 108 12.93 -1.98 9.83
N SER A 109 13.21 -2.31 11.08
CA SER A 109 13.73 -3.63 11.40
C SER A 109 12.72 -4.74 11.10
N ASN A 110 13.21 -5.92 10.80
CA ASN A 110 12.39 -7.10 10.58
C ASN A 110 11.48 -7.44 11.80
N ILE A 111 11.90 -7.06 13.01
CA ILE A 111 11.05 -7.18 14.20
C ILE A 111 9.88 -6.19 14.13
N LEU A 112 10.14 -4.93 13.77
CA LEU A 112 9.10 -3.90 13.72
C LEU A 112 8.04 -4.22 12.66
N THR A 113 8.43 -4.76 11.50
CA THR A 113 7.46 -5.20 10.49
C THR A 113 6.47 -6.22 11.07
N LYS A 114 6.91 -7.14 11.93
CA LYS A 114 6.05 -8.15 12.56
C LYS A 114 5.12 -7.55 13.62
N VAL A 115 5.55 -6.49 14.28
CA VAL A 115 4.69 -5.74 15.23
C VAL A 115 3.61 -4.98 14.47
N ILE A 116 3.99 -4.28 13.40
CA ILE A 116 3.06 -3.49 12.58
C ILE A 116 2.01 -4.39 11.90
N GLN A 117 2.39 -5.60 11.48
CA GLN A 117 1.50 -6.54 10.80
C GLN A 117 0.54 -7.32 11.72
N ARG A 118 0.55 -7.10 13.04
CA ARG A 118 -0.35 -7.82 13.98
C ARG A 118 -1.83 -7.44 13.83
N PRO A 119 -2.20 -6.17 13.65
CA PRO A 119 -3.60 -5.81 13.43
C PRO A 119 -4.17 -6.47 12.17
N ARG A 120 -5.44 -6.90 12.23
CA ARG A 120 -6.10 -7.62 11.13
C ARG A 120 -6.96 -6.74 10.24
N LEU A 121 -7.17 -5.48 10.63
CA LEU A 121 -8.04 -4.55 9.91
C LEU A 121 -7.32 -3.77 8.81
N ALA A 122 -6.05 -4.05 8.57
CA ALA A 122 -5.25 -3.46 7.51
C ALA A 122 -4.71 -4.52 6.55
N ALA A 123 -4.31 -4.07 5.37
CA ALA A 123 -3.57 -4.88 4.40
C ALA A 123 -2.08 -4.51 4.43
N TYR A 124 -1.22 -5.49 4.31
CA TYR A 124 0.23 -5.31 4.41
C TYR A 124 0.94 -6.01 3.26
N LEU A 125 2.00 -5.39 2.76
CA LEU A 125 2.92 -5.97 1.80
C LEU A 125 4.35 -5.63 2.23
N GLU A 126 5.11 -6.65 2.63
CA GLU A 126 6.50 -6.51 3.04
C GLU A 126 7.44 -6.94 1.92
N GLN A 127 8.59 -6.31 1.79
CA GLN A 127 9.65 -6.78 0.90
C GLN A 127 10.05 -8.21 1.25
N SER A 128 10.08 -9.05 0.24
CA SER A 128 10.31 -10.48 0.43
C SER A 128 11.80 -10.83 0.39
N THR A 129 12.30 -11.39 1.49
CA THR A 129 13.63 -11.99 1.57
C THR A 129 13.81 -13.24 0.69
N ARG A 130 12.76 -13.71 0.03
CA ARG A 130 12.80 -14.82 -0.94
C ARG A 130 13.02 -14.35 -2.38
N TYR A 131 12.76 -13.07 -2.66
CA TYR A 131 12.87 -12.51 -4.02
C TYR A 131 13.95 -11.46 -4.14
N LEU A 132 14.27 -10.80 -3.04
CA LEU A 132 15.34 -9.81 -2.96
C LEU A 132 16.47 -10.33 -2.10
N SER A 133 17.71 -10.14 -2.57
CA SER A 133 18.90 -10.41 -1.78
C SER A 133 19.27 -9.19 -0.91
N TRP A 134 19.89 -9.46 0.23
CA TRP A 134 20.39 -8.45 1.16
C TRP A 134 21.92 -8.32 1.07
N ASP A 135 22.51 -8.65 -0.09
CA ASP A 135 23.93 -8.62 -0.37
C ASP A 135 24.46 -7.27 -0.89
N GLY A 136 23.55 -6.34 -1.23
CA GLY A 136 23.91 -5.02 -1.72
C GLY A 136 24.12 -3.99 -0.62
N GLU A 137 24.93 -2.97 -0.94
CA GLU A 137 25.08 -1.80 -0.09
C GLU A 137 23.82 -0.91 -0.13
N ILE A 138 23.56 -0.25 1.00
CA ILE A 138 22.49 0.75 1.12
C ILE A 138 23.03 2.15 0.74
N PRO A 139 22.13 3.11 0.43
CA PRO A 139 22.53 4.52 0.32
C PRO A 139 23.27 4.98 1.58
N GLY A 140 24.47 5.52 1.40
CA GLY A 140 25.36 5.87 2.50
C GLY A 140 26.37 4.79 2.89
N GLY A 141 26.33 3.61 2.26
CA GLY A 141 27.27 2.52 2.40
C GLY A 141 26.94 1.50 3.48
N GLY A 142 27.53 0.32 3.35
CA GLY A 142 27.38 -0.80 4.28
C GLY A 142 26.12 -1.64 4.07
N TYR A 143 25.98 -2.68 4.87
CA TYR A 143 24.90 -3.64 4.77
C TYR A 143 23.58 -3.13 5.38
N ARG A 144 22.50 -3.77 5.05
CA ARG A 144 21.12 -3.38 5.33
C ARG A 144 20.63 -3.88 6.70
N TYR A 145 21.17 -3.28 7.78
CA TYR A 145 20.76 -3.54 9.16
C TYR A 145 20.64 -2.24 9.98
N HIS A 146 19.94 -2.30 11.08
CA HIS A 146 19.73 -1.17 11.99
C HIS A 146 21.07 -0.75 12.62
N ARG A 147 21.40 0.54 12.51
CA ARG A 147 22.59 1.18 13.09
C ARG A 147 22.15 2.33 13.95
N GLU A 148 22.73 2.39 15.14
CA GLU A 148 22.51 3.48 16.08
C GLU A 148 23.84 3.80 16.77
N ALA A 149 24.09 5.07 17.04
CA ALA A 149 25.35 5.52 17.64
C ALA A 149 25.60 4.95 19.06
N ALA A 150 24.52 4.55 19.74
CA ALA A 150 24.61 3.91 21.05
C ALA A 150 25.02 2.43 20.99
N LEU A 151 24.99 1.81 19.81
CA LEU A 151 25.41 0.43 19.60
C LEU A 151 26.93 0.40 19.36
N ASP A 152 27.62 -0.51 20.04
CA ASP A 152 29.07 -0.59 20.02
C ASP A 152 29.64 -1.11 18.69
N THR A 153 30.96 -1.04 18.59
CA THR A 153 31.69 -1.51 17.41
C THR A 153 31.64 -3.03 17.24
N ASP A 154 31.48 -3.80 18.34
CA ASP A 154 31.37 -5.25 18.29
C ASP A 154 30.05 -5.70 17.68
N TYR A 155 28.96 -4.95 17.96
CA TYR A 155 27.69 -5.16 17.29
C TYR A 155 27.80 -4.95 15.78
N GLN A 156 28.39 -3.84 15.35
CA GLN A 156 28.57 -3.52 13.93
C GLN A 156 29.41 -4.58 13.22
N ALA A 157 30.56 -4.93 13.80
CA ALA A 157 31.44 -5.96 13.26
C ALA A 157 30.75 -7.33 13.15
N SER A 158 29.94 -7.68 14.13
CA SER A 158 29.15 -8.93 14.12
C SER A 158 28.08 -8.91 13.01
N MET A 159 27.37 -7.80 12.84
CA MET A 159 26.37 -7.65 11.76
C MET A 159 27.04 -7.71 10.38
N ASP A 160 28.12 -6.95 10.17
CA ASP A 160 28.84 -6.96 8.89
C ASP A 160 29.31 -8.37 8.56
N ARG A 161 29.87 -9.10 9.55
CA ARG A 161 30.30 -10.48 9.36
C ARG A 161 29.18 -11.42 8.93
N ILE A 162 27.96 -11.28 9.49
CA ILE A 162 26.80 -12.09 9.10
C ILE A 162 26.42 -11.81 7.64
N PHE A 163 26.37 -10.55 7.24
CA PHE A 163 26.05 -10.17 5.87
C PHE A 163 27.13 -10.57 4.86
N GLU A 164 28.42 -10.53 5.25
CA GLU A 164 29.51 -11.07 4.43
C GLU A 164 29.34 -12.57 4.17
N ILE A 165 28.99 -13.34 5.22
CA ILE A 165 28.74 -14.79 5.09
C ILE A 165 27.56 -15.04 4.19
N TYR A 166 26.47 -14.30 4.37
CA TYR A 166 25.29 -14.39 3.52
C TYR A 166 25.62 -14.12 2.05
N SER A 167 26.33 -13.03 1.79
CA SER A 167 26.69 -12.59 0.43
C SER A 167 27.64 -13.57 -0.24
N ALA A 168 28.66 -14.06 0.50
CA ALA A 168 29.63 -15.04 0.00
C ALA A 168 28.99 -16.41 -0.29
N ALA A 169 27.96 -16.81 0.47
CA ALA A 169 27.27 -18.08 0.28
C ALA A 169 26.29 -18.08 -0.90
N LEU A 170 25.77 -16.92 -1.30
CA LEU A 170 24.69 -16.82 -2.28
C LEU A 170 25.01 -17.44 -3.64
N PRO A 171 26.18 -17.24 -4.26
CA PRO A 171 26.52 -17.89 -5.54
C PRO A 171 26.56 -19.41 -5.41
N ALA A 172 27.24 -19.95 -4.42
CA ALA A 172 27.40 -21.40 -4.23
C ALA A 172 26.05 -22.10 -3.93
N VAL A 173 25.19 -21.47 -3.12
CA VAL A 173 23.85 -22.01 -2.82
C VAL A 173 22.94 -21.92 -4.05
N THR A 174 23.10 -20.90 -4.90
CA THR A 174 22.36 -20.79 -6.17
C THR A 174 22.78 -21.88 -7.15
N GLU A 175 24.08 -22.15 -7.27
CA GLU A 175 24.61 -23.24 -8.10
C GLU A 175 24.12 -24.61 -7.62
N TRP A 176 24.21 -24.84 -6.31
CA TRP A 176 23.66 -26.05 -5.68
C TRP A 176 22.17 -26.20 -5.98
N ALA A 177 21.38 -25.14 -5.81
CA ALA A 177 19.93 -25.20 -6.09
C ALA A 177 19.64 -25.49 -7.56
N SER A 178 20.41 -24.92 -8.49
CA SER A 178 20.29 -25.23 -9.92
C SER A 178 20.58 -26.71 -10.23
N SER A 179 21.58 -27.28 -9.55
CA SER A 179 21.93 -28.68 -9.73
C SER A 179 20.94 -29.64 -9.07
N ALA A 180 20.45 -29.28 -7.88
CA ALA A 180 19.51 -30.08 -7.10
C ALA A 180 18.08 -30.07 -7.69
N TYR A 181 17.72 -29.01 -8.41
CA TYR A 181 16.42 -28.82 -9.06
C TYR A 181 16.60 -28.50 -10.54
N PRO A 182 16.96 -29.50 -11.38
CA PRO A 182 17.21 -29.28 -12.80
C PRO A 182 15.92 -28.81 -13.50
N ARG A 183 16.10 -28.02 -14.56
CA ARG A 183 15.00 -27.53 -15.38
C ARG A 183 14.24 -28.66 -16.03
N GLY A 184 12.90 -28.63 -15.97
CA GLY A 184 11.97 -29.45 -16.73
C GLY A 184 11.52 -28.73 -18.02
N ASP A 185 10.21 -28.72 -18.25
CA ASP A 185 9.60 -28.14 -19.46
C ASP A 185 9.31 -26.61 -19.30
N GLU A 186 9.54 -26.05 -18.12
CA GLU A 186 9.30 -24.63 -17.87
C GLU A 186 10.28 -23.71 -18.61
N PRO A 187 9.88 -22.47 -18.95
CA PRO A 187 10.76 -21.48 -19.56
C PRO A 187 12.00 -21.21 -18.70
N GLU A 188 13.15 -21.05 -19.35
CA GLU A 188 14.45 -20.83 -18.69
C GLU A 188 14.40 -19.70 -17.64
N GLY A 189 13.79 -18.55 -17.97
CA GLY A 189 13.66 -17.43 -17.06
C GLY A 189 12.76 -17.71 -15.84
N ALA A 190 11.79 -18.62 -15.96
CA ALA A 190 10.97 -19.06 -14.83
C ALA A 190 11.76 -19.97 -13.90
N HIS A 191 12.50 -20.91 -14.48
CA HIS A 191 13.41 -21.79 -13.75
C HIS A 191 14.47 -21.01 -13.00
N ALA A 192 15.17 -20.08 -13.66
CA ALA A 192 16.21 -19.25 -13.04
C ALA A 192 15.67 -18.46 -11.86
N ARG A 193 14.47 -17.89 -11.96
CA ARG A 193 13.81 -17.20 -10.82
C ARG A 193 13.47 -18.16 -9.68
N ALA A 194 13.00 -19.37 -9.97
CA ALA A 194 12.70 -20.39 -8.97
C ALA A 194 13.94 -20.85 -8.22
N VAL A 195 15.04 -21.11 -8.93
CA VAL A 195 16.36 -21.46 -8.38
C VAL A 195 16.86 -20.34 -7.46
N ARG A 196 16.85 -19.09 -7.94
CA ARG A 196 17.25 -17.93 -7.12
C ARG A 196 16.38 -17.78 -5.87
N ALA A 197 15.06 -17.92 -6.01
CA ALA A 197 14.14 -17.85 -4.87
C ALA A 197 14.41 -18.97 -3.85
N LYS A 198 14.77 -20.17 -4.32
CA LYS A 198 15.15 -21.28 -3.44
C LYS A 198 16.44 -21.00 -2.69
N ALA A 199 17.46 -20.46 -3.35
CA ALA A 199 18.72 -20.07 -2.70
C ALA A 199 18.51 -19.00 -1.63
N LEU A 200 17.73 -17.96 -1.95
CA LEU A 200 17.39 -16.91 -0.98
C LEU A 200 16.55 -17.45 0.18
N ASP A 201 15.62 -18.37 -0.07
CA ASP A 201 14.80 -18.99 0.97
C ASP A 201 15.65 -19.79 1.99
N LEU A 202 16.69 -20.43 1.52
CA LEU A 202 17.65 -21.14 2.40
C LEU A 202 18.53 -20.17 3.20
N LEU A 203 19.03 -19.13 2.54
CA LEU A 203 19.99 -18.20 3.15
C LEU A 203 19.36 -17.15 4.06
N ARG A 204 18.06 -16.86 3.89
CA ARG A 204 17.40 -15.83 4.73
C ARG A 204 17.42 -16.15 6.23
N GLY A 205 17.65 -17.40 6.59
CA GLY A 205 17.85 -17.81 7.99
C GLY A 205 19.12 -17.22 8.65
N LEU A 206 20.07 -16.72 7.83
CA LEU A 206 21.25 -16.01 8.31
C LEU A 206 20.96 -14.52 8.60
N LEU A 207 19.90 -13.95 8.01
CA LEU A 207 19.61 -12.53 8.17
C LEU A 207 19.19 -12.24 9.62
N PRO A 208 19.89 -11.32 10.32
CA PRO A 208 19.56 -11.01 11.71
C PRO A 208 18.23 -10.27 11.83
N ALA A 209 17.63 -10.31 13.01
CA ALA A 209 16.40 -9.58 13.32
C ALA A 209 16.53 -8.05 13.12
N ALA A 210 17.75 -7.54 13.19
CA ALA A 210 18.11 -6.14 12.91
C ALA A 210 18.11 -5.80 11.42
N SER A 211 17.97 -6.76 10.50
CA SER A 211 17.87 -6.49 9.05
C SER A 211 16.76 -5.52 8.77
N LEU A 212 17.01 -4.53 7.91
CA LEU A 212 16.03 -3.51 7.54
C LEU A 212 15.20 -3.98 6.36
N SER A 213 13.91 -3.68 6.42
CA SER A 213 12.93 -3.98 5.39
C SER A 213 12.11 -2.74 5.02
N HIS A 214 11.33 -2.84 3.97
CA HIS A 214 10.31 -1.86 3.59
C HIS A 214 8.97 -2.57 3.52
N MET A 215 7.92 -1.85 3.86
CA MET A 215 6.57 -2.38 3.75
C MET A 215 5.58 -1.31 3.31
N GLY A 216 4.57 -1.74 2.59
CA GLY A 216 3.35 -0.99 2.33
C GLY A 216 2.25 -1.40 3.32
N MET A 217 1.46 -0.45 3.74
CA MET A 217 0.27 -0.66 4.55
C MET A 217 -0.89 0.11 3.93
N TYR A 218 -2.06 -0.53 3.86
CA TYR A 218 -3.31 0.13 3.54
C TYR A 218 -4.32 -0.16 4.63
N ALA A 219 -4.94 0.90 5.13
CA ALA A 219 -6.01 0.78 6.11
C ALA A 219 -7.02 1.92 5.98
N SER A 220 -8.18 1.74 6.60
CA SER A 220 -9.14 2.84 6.78
C SER A 220 -8.66 3.81 7.86
N GLY A 221 -9.19 5.04 7.82
CA GLY A 221 -8.88 6.06 8.84
C GLY A 221 -9.25 5.62 10.26
N GLN A 222 -10.23 4.74 10.43
CA GLN A 222 -10.58 4.19 11.73
C GLN A 222 -9.53 3.19 12.25
N THR A 223 -8.78 2.54 11.35
CA THR A 223 -7.77 1.54 11.72
C THR A 223 -6.45 2.19 12.13
N TYR A 224 -6.11 3.36 11.56
CA TYR A 224 -4.95 4.16 11.94
C TYR A 224 -5.17 4.88 13.26
#